data_c3673136309eaab0ef1e1e91fe7adf1d
#
_entry.id   c3673136309eaab0ef1e1e91fe7adf1d
#
_cell.length_a   1.000
_cell.length_b   1.000
_cell.length_c   1.000
_cell.angle_alpha   90.00
_cell.angle_beta   90.00
_cell.angle_gamma   90.00
#
_symmetry.space_group_name_H-M   'P 1'
#
loop_
_entity.id
_entity.type
_entity.pdbx_description
1 polymer ?
#
loop_
_entity_poly.entity_id
_entity_poly.type
_entity_poly.pdbx_seq_one_letter_code
_entity_poly.pdbx_strand_id
1 'polypeptide(L)'
;MAIDVRLRAELDLIVQLILAVVLLVASRLALARDFKKHCALMRFAVPVQILAILGVMLPSMYGYFHNPSTDPLLDFEILIHHTLGLMVVALWIYINLIFMNVLKPKIGIKTIMRLALGCWATSMVLGLYLYWSVYLSRI
;
A
#
# COMPACT_ATOMS: atom_id res chain seq x y z
N MET A 1 17.15 5.02 -20.63
CA MET A 1 15.75 5.20 -21.04
C MET A 1 14.93 5.49 -19.78
N ALA A 2 14.64 6.76 -19.50
CA ALA A 2 13.83 7.10 -18.31
C ALA A 2 12.37 6.74 -18.65
N ILE A 3 11.83 5.73 -17.97
CA ILE A 3 10.38 5.43 -18.05
C ILE A 3 9.68 6.68 -17.50
N ASP A 4 8.75 7.22 -18.31
CA ASP A 4 7.97 8.38 -17.95
C ASP A 4 7.32 8.20 -16.57
N VAL A 5 7.43 9.21 -15.72
CA VAL A 5 6.91 9.19 -14.34
C VAL A 5 5.41 8.90 -14.35
N ARG A 6 4.69 9.42 -15.34
CA ARG A 6 3.27 9.16 -15.55
C ARG A 6 3.00 7.67 -15.84
N LEU A 7 3.78 7.05 -16.73
CA LEU A 7 3.62 5.63 -17.04
C LEU A 7 3.84 4.73 -15.80
N ARG A 8 4.82 5.08 -14.96
CA ARG A 8 5.02 4.36 -13.68
C ARG A 8 3.82 4.48 -12.76
N ALA A 9 3.26 5.68 -12.63
CA ALA A 9 2.08 5.92 -11.81
C ALA A 9 0.85 5.16 -12.34
N GLU A 10 0.67 5.10 -13.67
CA GLU A 10 -0.41 4.34 -14.30
C GLU A 10 -0.26 2.83 -14.09
N LEU A 11 0.95 2.30 -14.24
CA LEU A 11 1.23 0.87 -13.97
C LEU A 11 1.01 0.51 -12.50
N ASP A 12 1.48 1.36 -11.58
CA ASP A 12 1.24 1.16 -10.16
C ASP A 12 -0.24 1.19 -9.81
N LEU A 13 -1.00 2.13 -10.38
CA LEU A 13 -2.44 2.20 -10.21
C LEU A 13 -3.15 0.91 -10.63
N ILE A 14 -2.77 0.34 -11.78
CA ILE A 14 -3.32 -0.94 -12.25
C ILE A 14 -3.00 -2.06 -11.24
N VAL A 15 -1.76 -2.14 -10.77
CA VAL A 15 -1.34 -3.13 -9.77
C VAL A 15 -2.13 -2.96 -8.48
N GLN A 16 -2.33 -1.72 -8.01
CA GLN A 16 -3.09 -1.44 -6.80
C GLN A 16 -4.58 -1.83 -6.93
N LEU A 17 -5.19 -1.61 -8.11
CA LEU A 17 -6.57 -2.04 -8.38
C LEU A 17 -6.71 -3.57 -8.36
N ILE A 18 -5.76 -4.29 -8.95
CA ILE A 18 -5.72 -5.76 -8.91
C ILE A 18 -5.57 -6.23 -7.46
N LEU A 19 -4.64 -5.64 -6.70
CA LEU A 19 -4.45 -5.97 -5.30
C LEU A 19 -5.68 -5.66 -4.44
N ALA A 20 -6.43 -4.59 -4.76
CA ALA A 20 -7.68 -4.29 -4.09
C ALA A 20 -8.70 -5.45 -4.21
N VAL A 21 -8.86 -5.97 -5.43
CA VAL A 21 -9.74 -7.14 -5.67
C VAL A 21 -9.24 -8.36 -4.90
N VAL A 22 -7.93 -8.66 -4.95
CA VAL A 22 -7.32 -9.78 -4.23
C VAL A 22 -7.55 -9.65 -2.72
N LEU A 23 -7.34 -8.47 -2.14
CA LEU A 23 -7.54 -8.21 -0.71
C LEU A 23 -9.01 -8.28 -0.29
N LEU A 24 -9.94 -7.84 -1.14
CA LEU A 24 -11.37 -8.02 -0.89
C LEU A 24 -11.77 -9.49 -0.84
N VAL A 25 -11.27 -10.29 -1.80
CA VAL A 25 -11.50 -11.75 -1.81
C VAL A 25 -10.84 -12.40 -0.60
N ALA A 26 -9.61 -12.07 -0.29
CA ALA A 26 -8.89 -12.59 0.88
C ALA A 26 -9.63 -12.25 2.19
N SER A 27 -10.16 -11.03 2.33
CA SER A 27 -10.93 -10.61 3.49
C SER A 27 -12.24 -11.43 3.62
N ARG A 28 -12.92 -11.70 2.51
CA ARG A 28 -14.11 -12.57 2.50
C ARG A 28 -13.79 -13.99 2.92
N LEU A 29 -12.69 -14.56 2.45
CA LEU A 29 -12.23 -15.89 2.84
C LEU A 29 -11.89 -15.95 4.35
N ALA A 30 -11.27 -14.90 4.90
CA ALA A 30 -11.01 -14.82 6.34
C ALA A 30 -12.30 -14.77 7.16
N LEU A 31 -13.32 -14.03 6.70
CA LEU A 31 -14.64 -13.99 7.33
C LEU A 31 -15.35 -15.36 7.26
N ALA A 32 -15.21 -16.08 6.14
CA ALA A 32 -15.71 -17.44 5.95
C ALA A 32 -14.88 -18.51 6.70
N ARG A 33 -13.83 -18.11 7.44
CA ARG A 33 -12.88 -18.99 8.15
C ARG A 33 -12.08 -19.93 7.25
N ASP A 34 -12.02 -19.69 5.94
CA ASP A 34 -11.15 -20.41 5.01
C ASP A 34 -9.73 -19.79 5.04
N PHE A 35 -9.05 -19.99 6.16
CA PHE A 35 -7.72 -19.43 6.38
C PHE A 35 -6.66 -19.98 5.43
N LYS A 36 -6.85 -21.20 4.90
CA LYS A 36 -5.91 -21.80 3.95
C LYS A 36 -5.85 -20.98 2.65
N LYS A 37 -7.00 -20.66 2.08
CA LYS A 37 -7.09 -19.85 0.85
C LYS A 37 -6.73 -18.39 1.13
N HIS A 38 -7.17 -17.83 2.28
CA HIS A 38 -6.77 -16.50 2.72
C HIS A 38 -5.24 -16.35 2.74
N CYS A 39 -4.54 -17.25 3.44
CA CYS A 39 -3.09 -17.20 3.54
C CYS A 39 -2.40 -17.40 2.18
N ALA A 40 -2.95 -18.23 1.29
CA ALA A 40 -2.40 -18.41 -0.06
C ALA A 40 -2.47 -17.10 -0.87
N LEU A 41 -3.60 -16.38 -0.83
CA LEU A 41 -3.74 -15.08 -1.50
C LEU A 41 -2.82 -14.02 -0.89
N MET A 42 -2.70 -13.97 0.44
CA MET A 42 -1.85 -13.01 1.13
C MET A 42 -0.35 -13.24 0.85
N ARG A 43 0.08 -14.50 0.71
CA ARG A 43 1.45 -14.84 0.29
C ARG A 43 1.81 -14.29 -1.09
N PHE A 44 0.84 -14.11 -1.96
CA PHE A 44 1.01 -13.47 -3.26
C PHE A 44 0.91 -11.95 -3.17
N ALA A 45 -0.13 -11.43 -2.51
CA ALA A 45 -0.43 -10.01 -2.45
C ALA A 45 0.67 -9.20 -1.74
N VAL A 46 1.22 -9.72 -0.63
CA VAL A 46 2.23 -9.01 0.17
C VAL A 46 3.53 -8.76 -0.59
N PRO A 47 4.17 -9.76 -1.23
CA PRO A 47 5.37 -9.50 -2.05
C PRO A 47 5.12 -8.55 -3.22
N VAL A 48 3.99 -8.67 -3.91
CA VAL A 48 3.64 -7.77 -5.02
C VAL A 48 3.52 -6.33 -4.54
N GLN A 49 2.87 -6.11 -3.41
CA GLN A 49 2.76 -4.77 -2.82
C GLN A 49 4.13 -4.23 -2.38
N ILE A 50 4.98 -5.05 -1.79
CA ILE A 50 6.35 -4.63 -1.41
C ILE A 50 7.14 -4.21 -2.65
N LEU A 51 7.05 -4.98 -3.74
CA LEU A 51 7.72 -4.63 -5.01
C LEU A 51 7.17 -3.34 -5.61
N ALA A 52 5.86 -3.10 -5.56
CA ALA A 52 5.24 -1.85 -5.99
C ALA A 52 5.76 -0.65 -5.17
N ILE A 53 5.84 -0.79 -3.85
CA ILE A 53 6.39 0.24 -2.96
C ILE A 53 7.86 0.53 -3.27
N LEU A 54 8.69 -0.51 -3.41
CA LEU A 54 10.11 -0.36 -3.72
C LEU A 54 10.35 0.22 -5.13
N GLY A 55 9.55 -0.18 -6.11
CA GLY A 55 9.72 0.20 -7.51
C GLY A 55 9.13 1.56 -7.87
N VAL A 56 8.10 2.00 -7.18
CA VAL A 56 7.37 3.23 -7.51
C VAL A 56 7.36 4.23 -6.35
N MET A 57 6.89 3.81 -5.17
CA MET A 57 6.69 4.73 -4.05
C MET A 57 8.00 5.30 -3.51
N LEU A 58 9.04 4.49 -3.30
CA LEU A 58 10.32 4.98 -2.80
C LEU A 58 11.04 5.92 -3.79
N PRO A 59 11.14 5.61 -5.10
CA PRO A 59 11.69 6.55 -6.08
C PRO A 59 10.89 7.84 -6.17
N SER A 60 9.56 7.78 -6.10
CA SER A 60 8.69 8.96 -6.09
C SER A 60 8.94 9.84 -4.87
N MET A 61 9.03 9.23 -3.69
CA MET A 61 9.35 9.93 -2.44
C MET A 61 10.75 10.59 -2.48
N TYR A 62 11.74 9.88 -3.01
CA TYR A 62 13.09 10.44 -3.18
C TYR A 62 13.08 11.66 -4.11
N GLY A 63 12.39 11.57 -5.25
CA GLY A 63 12.23 12.70 -6.18
C GLY A 63 11.53 13.90 -5.54
N TYR A 64 10.50 13.63 -4.75
CA TYR A 64 9.76 14.65 -4.02
C TYR A 64 10.63 15.40 -2.98
N PHE A 65 11.45 14.71 -2.18
CA PHE A 65 12.34 15.35 -1.22
C PHE A 65 13.41 16.23 -1.88
N HIS A 66 13.79 15.95 -3.12
CA HIS A 66 14.74 16.79 -3.86
C HIS A 66 14.07 17.96 -4.59
N ASN A 67 12.81 17.83 -4.93
CA ASN A 67 12.04 18.85 -5.64
C ASN A 67 10.62 18.95 -5.03
N PRO A 68 10.48 19.54 -3.85
CA PRO A 68 9.17 19.71 -3.21
C PRO A 68 8.25 20.56 -4.11
N SER A 69 6.95 20.35 -4.00
CA SER A 69 5.99 21.15 -4.74
C SER A 69 5.92 22.57 -4.17
N THR A 70 5.33 23.50 -4.92
CA THR A 70 5.05 24.85 -4.43
C THR A 70 3.74 24.94 -3.64
N ASP A 71 2.99 23.83 -3.60
CA ASP A 71 1.70 23.74 -2.90
C ASP A 71 1.85 22.95 -1.59
N PRO A 72 1.79 23.63 -0.42
CA PRO A 72 1.96 22.97 0.88
C PRO A 72 0.87 21.91 1.17
N LEU A 73 -0.33 22.05 0.61
CA LEU A 73 -1.41 21.10 0.81
C LEU A 73 -1.11 19.79 0.08
N LEU A 74 -0.67 19.88 -1.16
CA LEU A 74 -0.25 18.72 -1.96
C LEU A 74 0.92 18.00 -1.29
N ASP A 75 1.88 18.74 -0.73
CA ASP A 75 3.01 18.20 0.01
C ASP A 75 2.56 17.40 1.23
N PHE A 76 1.60 17.92 1.98
CA PHE A 76 1.04 17.23 3.15
C PHE A 76 0.29 15.94 2.76
N GLU A 77 -0.49 15.98 1.69
CA GLU A 77 -1.20 14.80 1.17
C GLU A 77 -0.25 13.71 0.71
N ILE A 78 0.81 14.06 -0.01
CA ILE A 78 1.88 13.15 -0.44
C ILE A 78 2.55 12.52 0.79
N LEU A 79 2.88 13.31 1.80
CA LEU A 79 3.53 12.83 3.02
C LEU A 79 2.64 11.82 3.77
N ILE A 80 1.35 12.12 3.93
CA ILE A 80 0.40 11.19 4.59
C ILE A 80 0.29 9.89 3.80
N HIS A 81 0.10 9.98 2.48
CA HIS A 81 0.00 8.80 1.62
C HIS A 81 1.22 7.88 1.76
N HIS A 82 2.43 8.44 1.68
CA HIS A 82 3.66 7.67 1.81
C HIS A 82 3.85 7.09 3.22
N THR A 83 3.52 7.86 4.26
CA THR A 83 3.60 7.40 5.65
C THR A 83 2.66 6.22 5.89
N LEU A 84 1.42 6.27 5.40
CA LEU A 84 0.48 5.16 5.48
C LEU A 84 0.97 3.93 4.74
N GLY A 85 1.55 4.10 3.54
CA GLY A 85 2.16 3.00 2.79
C GLY A 85 3.29 2.31 3.54
N LEU A 86 4.21 3.08 4.14
CA LEU A 86 5.29 2.54 4.97
C LEU A 86 4.75 1.84 6.23
N MET A 87 3.70 2.39 6.85
CA MET A 87 3.05 1.77 8.00
C MET A 87 2.44 0.41 7.64
N VAL A 88 1.82 0.27 6.48
CA VAL A 88 1.31 -1.01 5.97
C VAL A 88 2.43 -2.04 5.86
N VAL A 89 3.58 -1.68 5.29
CA VAL A 89 4.75 -2.58 5.19
C VAL A 89 5.24 -2.99 6.57
N ALA A 90 5.38 -2.04 7.49
CA ALA A 90 5.82 -2.32 8.86
C ALA A 90 4.86 -3.29 9.58
N LEU A 91 3.53 -3.08 9.44
CA LEU A 91 2.52 -3.97 10.01
C LEU A 91 2.58 -5.37 9.39
N TRP A 92 2.82 -5.50 8.09
CA TRP A 92 2.95 -6.79 7.43
C TRP A 92 4.20 -7.53 7.84
N ILE A 93 5.34 -6.84 7.99
CA ILE A 93 6.56 -7.44 8.55
C ILE A 93 6.28 -7.92 9.96
N TYR A 94 5.64 -7.11 10.79
CA TYR A 94 5.28 -7.47 12.16
C TYR A 94 4.37 -8.70 12.22
N ILE A 95 3.33 -8.78 11.38
CA ILE A 95 2.45 -9.94 11.26
C ILE A 95 3.25 -11.21 10.88
N ASN A 96 4.17 -11.11 9.91
CA ASN A 96 4.99 -12.24 9.52
C ASN A 96 5.92 -12.71 10.64
N LEU A 97 6.54 -11.80 11.38
CA LEU A 97 7.39 -12.14 12.53
C LEU A 97 6.60 -12.85 13.64
N ILE A 98 5.33 -12.50 13.84
CA ILE A 98 4.44 -13.22 14.75
C ILE A 98 4.18 -14.65 14.24
N PHE A 99 3.86 -14.83 12.96
CA PHE A 99 3.62 -16.15 12.39
C PHE A 99 4.86 -17.05 12.38
N MET A 100 6.06 -16.45 12.31
CA MET A 100 7.34 -17.17 12.44
C MET A 100 7.72 -17.46 13.90
N ASN A 101 6.87 -17.12 14.88
CA ASN A 101 7.13 -17.23 16.33
C ASN A 101 8.37 -16.43 16.83
N VAL A 102 8.82 -15.44 16.06
CA VAL A 102 9.92 -14.54 16.47
C VAL A 102 9.44 -13.51 17.48
N LEU A 103 8.20 -13.04 17.33
CA LEU A 103 7.59 -12.07 18.23
C LEU A 103 6.27 -12.60 18.79
N LYS A 104 6.00 -12.26 20.06
CA LYS A 104 4.68 -12.48 20.67
C LYS A 104 3.83 -11.23 20.50
N PRO A 105 2.60 -11.35 19.99
CA PRO A 105 1.73 -10.18 19.80
C PRO A 105 1.28 -9.64 21.15
N LYS A 106 1.49 -8.34 21.39
CA LYS A 106 0.93 -7.62 22.54
C LYS A 106 -0.56 -7.29 22.36
N ILE A 107 -1.01 -7.22 21.12
CA ILE A 107 -2.38 -6.94 20.70
C ILE A 107 -2.85 -8.11 19.84
N GLY A 108 -4.14 -8.43 19.90
CA GLY A 108 -4.70 -9.55 19.12
C GLY A 108 -4.39 -9.43 17.62
N ILE A 109 -3.86 -10.48 17.02
CA ILE A 109 -3.42 -10.49 15.61
C ILE A 109 -4.52 -10.04 14.63
N LYS A 110 -5.80 -10.35 14.92
CA LYS A 110 -6.94 -9.89 14.12
C LYS A 110 -7.05 -8.36 14.09
N THR A 111 -6.75 -7.71 15.21
CA THR A 111 -6.77 -6.23 15.30
C THR A 111 -5.66 -5.64 14.46
N ILE A 112 -4.46 -6.23 14.50
CA ILE A 112 -3.31 -5.78 13.71
C ILE A 112 -3.61 -5.93 12.22
N MET A 113 -4.20 -7.07 11.78
CA MET A 113 -4.60 -7.29 10.39
C MET A 113 -5.66 -6.30 9.92
N ARG A 114 -6.65 -5.97 10.76
CA ARG A 114 -7.67 -4.96 10.45
C ARG A 114 -7.07 -3.56 10.34
N LEU A 115 -6.12 -3.23 11.21
CA LEU A 115 -5.40 -1.97 11.16
C LEU A 115 -4.58 -1.87 9.86
N ALA A 116 -3.85 -2.92 9.49
CA ALA A 116 -3.10 -2.96 8.23
C ALA A 116 -4.01 -2.78 7.01
N LEU A 117 -5.17 -3.44 6.98
CA LEU A 117 -6.16 -3.29 5.91
C LEU A 117 -6.72 -1.87 5.87
N GLY A 118 -7.04 -1.27 7.04
CA GLY A 118 -7.53 0.11 7.13
C GLY A 118 -6.50 1.12 6.63
N CYS A 119 -5.25 1.02 7.07
CA CYS A 119 -4.15 1.87 6.60
C CYS A 119 -3.95 1.73 5.08
N TRP A 120 -3.98 0.50 4.55
CA TRP A 120 -3.86 0.26 3.13
C TRP A 120 -5.02 0.88 2.33
N ALA A 121 -6.27 0.66 2.75
CA ALA A 121 -7.44 1.21 2.08
C ALA A 121 -7.42 2.74 2.07
N THR A 122 -7.05 3.37 3.18
CA THR A 122 -6.91 4.84 3.27
C THR A 122 -5.79 5.35 2.37
N SER A 123 -4.63 4.68 2.37
CA SER A 123 -3.52 5.02 1.47
C SER A 123 -3.93 4.90 0.00
N MET A 124 -4.69 3.86 -0.36
CA MET A 124 -5.20 3.69 -1.72
C MET A 124 -6.14 4.82 -2.15
N VAL A 125 -7.09 5.22 -1.30
CA VAL A 125 -8.01 6.33 -1.59
C VAL A 125 -7.24 7.63 -1.79
N LEU A 126 -6.27 7.92 -0.92
CA LEU A 126 -5.39 9.09 -1.06
C LEU A 126 -4.55 9.03 -2.34
N GLY A 127 -4.02 7.86 -2.67
CA GLY A 127 -3.26 7.65 -3.91
C GLY A 127 -4.10 7.89 -5.18
N LEU A 128 -5.35 7.45 -5.20
CA LEU A 128 -6.31 7.73 -6.28
C LEU A 128 -6.59 9.24 -6.39
N TYR A 129 -6.81 9.89 -5.27
CA TYR A 129 -7.03 11.34 -5.22
C TYR A 129 -5.81 12.12 -5.73
N LEU A 130 -4.60 11.76 -5.27
CA LEU A 130 -3.35 12.36 -5.74
C LEU A 130 -3.14 12.13 -7.25
N TYR A 131 -3.41 10.93 -7.73
CA TYR A 131 -3.33 10.64 -9.17
C TYR A 131 -4.28 11.54 -9.97
N TRP A 132 -5.52 11.69 -9.52
CA TRP A 132 -6.49 12.60 -10.12
C TRP A 132 -6.01 14.05 -10.10
N SER A 133 -5.59 14.56 -8.95
CA SER A 133 -5.20 15.97 -8.78
C SER A 133 -3.95 16.33 -9.59
N VAL A 134 -2.97 15.42 -9.69
CA VAL A 134 -1.69 15.68 -10.36
C VAL A 134 -1.77 15.46 -11.88
N TYR A 135 -2.47 14.42 -12.32
CA TYR A 135 -2.41 13.99 -13.73
C TYR A 135 -3.68 14.24 -14.55
N LEU A 136 -4.85 14.35 -13.91
CA LEU A 136 -6.12 14.51 -14.63
C LEU A 136 -6.74 15.90 -14.49
N SER A 137 -6.58 16.59 -13.36
CA SER A 137 -7.17 17.93 -13.16
C SER A 137 -6.41 19.06 -13.85
N ARG A 138 -5.24 18.77 -14.42
CA ARG A 138 -4.40 19.74 -15.16
C ARG A 138 -4.51 19.60 -16.67
N ILE A 139 -5.46 18.78 -17.16
CA ILE A 139 -5.86 18.71 -18.57
C ILE A 139 -7.06 19.63 -18.79
#